data_8021187ce096240fdd85b6cfeaf72d99
#
_entry.id   8021187ce096240fdd85b6cfeaf72d99
#
_cell.length_a   1.000
_cell.length_b   1.000
_cell.length_c   1.000
_cell.angle_alpha   90.00
_cell.angle_beta   90.00
_cell.angle_gamma   90.00
#
_symmetry.space_group_name_H-M   'P 1'
#
loop_
_entity.id
_entity.type
_entity.pdbx_description
1 polymer ?
#
loop_
_entity_poly.entity_id
_entity_poly.type
_entity_poly.pdbx_seq_one_letter_code
_entity_poly.pdbx_strand_id
1 'polypeptide(L)'
;MPNLFTELTSAAAHHVGIARSSEELDNVFRLRYACYRSRGSIDYHPEGLFKDSFDECAGNFSFLVSGAEEEPLATVRVSVVLPGRGWLDSPAQHVYGDHPELQRMSSESYVEASRLCFGPLARRDAFVRLLGNMAALADFYEVGWLVACPRSEHALVYQRMFGFKALAPPRRYYGVNFQTQLLGIRRSDLRHHVRDTKPMTNAWREALVHLPRTL
;
A
#
# COMPACT_ATOMS: atom_id res chain seq x y z
N MET A 1 3.47 -31.35 9.50
CA MET A 1 3.84 -29.95 9.67
C MET A 1 2.58 -29.17 10.00
N PRO A 2 2.48 -28.48 11.13
CA PRO A 2 1.30 -27.70 11.43
C PRO A 2 1.18 -26.57 10.42
N ASN A 3 -0.04 -26.35 9.96
CA ASN A 3 -0.40 -25.38 8.95
C ASN A 3 -0.16 -23.97 9.50
N LEU A 4 0.86 -23.29 9.02
CA LEU A 4 1.31 -21.95 9.47
C LEU A 4 0.19 -20.88 9.42
N PHE A 5 -0.92 -21.19 8.77
CA PHE A 5 -2.06 -20.29 8.58
C PHE A 5 -3.16 -20.43 9.65
N THR A 6 -3.12 -21.48 10.48
CA THR A 6 -4.17 -21.72 11.49
C THR A 6 -3.94 -20.94 12.78
N GLU A 7 -2.72 -20.45 13.04
CA GLU A 7 -2.39 -19.65 14.24
C GLU A 7 -2.66 -18.14 14.06
N LEU A 8 -3.08 -17.69 12.87
CA LEU A 8 -3.30 -16.28 12.57
C LEU A 8 -4.65 -15.70 13.07
N THR A 9 -5.51 -16.55 13.68
CA THR A 9 -6.89 -16.14 14.01
C THR A 9 -7.15 -15.84 15.48
N SER A 10 -6.14 -15.92 16.35
CA SER A 10 -6.29 -15.62 17.79
C SER A 10 -5.28 -14.56 18.22
N ALA A 11 -5.59 -13.30 17.98
CA ALA A 11 -4.85 -12.21 18.60
C ALA A 11 -5.62 -10.90 18.55
N ALA A 12 -5.38 -10.06 19.56
CA ALA A 12 -5.92 -8.73 19.79
C ALA A 12 -6.36 -8.02 18.50
N ALA A 13 -7.59 -7.57 18.47
CA ALA A 13 -8.19 -6.94 17.30
C ALA A 13 -7.36 -5.73 16.87
N HIS A 14 -6.58 -5.88 15.80
CA HIS A 14 -5.90 -4.77 15.17
C HIS A 14 -6.96 -3.92 14.46
N HIS A 15 -6.99 -2.64 14.77
CA HIS A 15 -7.80 -1.68 14.03
C HIS A 15 -7.07 -1.30 12.75
N VAL A 16 -7.79 -1.28 11.62
CA VAL A 16 -7.26 -0.78 10.34
C VAL A 16 -8.17 0.31 9.85
N GLY A 17 -7.64 1.49 9.62
CA GLY A 17 -8.41 2.65 9.17
C GLY A 17 -7.61 3.60 8.28
N ILE A 18 -8.31 4.55 7.66
CA ILE A 18 -7.68 5.68 6.98
C ILE A 18 -7.35 6.71 8.04
N ALA A 19 -6.07 7.10 8.13
CA ALA A 19 -5.64 8.19 9.00
C ALA A 19 -6.22 9.52 8.49
N ARG A 20 -6.96 10.23 9.33
CA ARG A 20 -7.69 11.46 8.99
C ARG A 20 -7.37 12.61 9.92
N SER A 21 -7.23 12.34 11.21
CA SER A 21 -6.83 13.37 12.18
C SER A 21 -5.36 13.72 12.01
N SER A 22 -4.98 14.93 12.44
CA SER A 22 -3.57 15.34 12.45
C SER A 22 -2.70 14.40 13.30
N GLU A 23 -3.23 13.87 14.39
CA GLU A 23 -2.57 12.92 15.26
C GLU A 23 -2.32 11.58 14.57
N GLU A 24 -3.32 11.02 13.89
CA GLU A 24 -3.18 9.78 13.11
C GLU A 24 -2.18 9.94 11.98
N LEU A 25 -2.18 11.08 11.28
CA LEU A 25 -1.23 11.38 10.22
C LEU A 25 0.20 11.54 10.78
N ASP A 26 0.37 12.21 11.91
CA ASP A 26 1.66 12.30 12.59
C ASP A 26 2.19 10.92 12.99
N ASN A 27 1.33 10.05 13.51
CA ASN A 27 1.67 8.66 13.82
C ASN A 27 2.12 7.89 12.57
N VAL A 28 1.44 8.06 11.43
CA VAL A 28 1.85 7.51 10.14
C VAL A 28 3.24 8.00 9.75
N PHE A 29 3.50 9.32 9.80
CA PHE A 29 4.76 9.91 9.35
C PHE A 29 5.94 9.56 10.26
N ARG A 30 5.73 9.49 11.58
CA ARG A 30 6.73 9.02 12.55
C ARG A 30 7.06 7.53 12.34
N LEU A 31 6.06 6.69 12.17
CA LEU A 31 6.27 5.27 11.89
C LEU A 31 7.05 5.07 10.58
N ARG A 32 6.68 5.78 9.51
CA ARG A 32 7.43 5.76 8.24
C ARG A 32 8.88 6.18 8.45
N TYR A 33 9.11 7.30 9.15
CA TYR A 33 10.46 7.78 9.43
C TYR A 33 11.29 6.72 10.16
N ALA A 34 10.79 6.20 11.27
CA ALA A 34 11.47 5.17 12.05
C ALA A 34 11.83 3.94 11.20
N CYS A 35 10.86 3.42 10.42
CA CYS A 35 11.06 2.24 9.58
C CYS A 35 12.06 2.46 8.44
N TYR A 36 11.98 3.59 7.76
CA TYR A 36 12.84 3.88 6.61
C TYR A 36 14.24 4.31 7.06
N ARG A 37 14.33 5.10 8.13
CA ARG A 37 15.62 5.56 8.67
C ARG A 37 16.45 4.43 9.26
N SER A 38 15.85 3.51 10.00
CA SER A 38 16.53 2.36 10.59
C SER A 38 17.16 1.44 9.53
N ARG A 39 16.68 1.49 8.30
CA ARG A 39 17.19 0.72 7.16
C ARG A 39 18.09 1.52 6.23
N GLY A 40 18.48 2.75 6.58
CA GLY A 40 19.26 3.63 5.72
C GLY A 40 18.56 4.00 4.40
N SER A 41 17.23 3.92 4.37
CA SER A 41 16.43 4.13 3.16
C SER A 41 16.16 5.59 2.85
N ILE A 42 16.32 6.46 3.86
CA ILE A 42 16.17 7.91 3.79
C ILE A 42 17.26 8.58 4.62
N ASP A 43 17.53 9.83 4.34
CA ASP A 43 18.44 10.66 5.12
C ASP A 43 17.84 11.09 6.46
N TYR A 44 18.68 11.65 7.33
CA TYR A 44 18.22 12.22 8.62
C TYR A 44 17.32 13.42 8.35
N HIS A 45 16.21 13.47 9.08
CA HIS A 45 15.30 14.62 9.11
C HIS A 45 15.05 15.03 10.56
N PRO A 46 15.30 16.31 10.93
CA PRO A 46 15.26 16.74 12.33
C PRO A 46 13.89 16.61 12.99
N GLU A 47 12.80 16.72 12.22
CA GLU A 47 11.44 16.57 12.74
C GLU A 47 11.06 15.11 13.03
N GLY A 48 11.85 14.14 12.55
CA GLY A 48 11.52 12.72 12.69
C GLY A 48 10.26 12.31 11.96
N LEU A 49 9.91 13.03 10.88
CA LEU A 49 8.74 12.75 10.05
C LEU A 49 9.18 12.37 8.62
N PHE A 50 8.51 11.38 8.04
CA PHE A 50 8.70 11.05 6.63
C PHE A 50 7.38 11.20 5.87
N LYS A 51 7.20 12.38 5.32
CA LYS A 51 6.09 12.78 4.44
C LYS A 51 6.61 13.41 3.16
N ASP A 52 5.79 13.49 2.15
CA ASP A 52 6.06 14.16 0.89
C ASP A 52 4.79 14.82 0.33
N SER A 53 4.91 15.57 -0.76
CA SER A 53 3.79 16.29 -1.38
C SER A 53 2.61 15.39 -1.79
N PHE A 54 2.84 14.11 -2.02
CA PHE A 54 1.76 13.18 -2.35
C PHE A 54 0.85 12.87 -1.16
N ASP A 55 1.28 13.09 0.07
CA ASP A 55 0.43 12.87 1.25
C ASP A 55 -0.70 13.92 1.35
N GLU A 56 -0.58 15.05 0.62
CA GLU A 56 -1.54 16.13 0.57
C GLU A 56 -2.38 16.14 -0.73
N CYS A 57 -2.06 15.27 -1.70
CA CYS A 57 -2.77 15.22 -2.97
C CYS A 57 -4.13 14.54 -2.84
N ALA A 58 -5.12 15.06 -3.57
CA ALA A 58 -6.43 14.42 -3.68
C ALA A 58 -6.29 12.99 -4.26
N GLY A 59 -7.05 12.04 -3.71
CA GLY A 59 -6.96 10.64 -4.11
C GLY A 59 -5.87 9.84 -3.40
N ASN A 60 -5.09 10.44 -2.50
CA ASN A 60 -4.10 9.75 -1.69
C ASN A 60 -4.61 9.52 -0.26
N PHE A 61 -4.51 8.27 0.20
CA PHE A 61 -5.01 7.83 1.50
C PHE A 61 -3.92 7.10 2.26
N SER A 62 -3.64 7.52 3.49
CA SER A 62 -2.75 6.79 4.39
C SER A 62 -3.55 5.85 5.28
N PHE A 63 -3.34 4.55 5.12
CA PHE A 63 -3.91 3.54 6.01
C PHE A 63 -2.97 3.28 7.17
N LEU A 64 -3.54 3.14 8.36
CA LEU A 64 -2.86 2.83 9.59
C LEU A 64 -3.43 1.53 10.19
N VAL A 65 -2.55 0.63 10.58
CA VAL A 65 -2.86 -0.51 11.44
C VAL A 65 -2.41 -0.14 12.84
N SER A 66 -3.34 -0.13 13.78
CA SER A 66 -3.07 0.13 15.21
C SER A 66 -3.29 -1.13 16.03
N GLY A 67 -2.55 -1.26 17.12
CA GLY A 67 -2.74 -2.28 18.14
C GLY A 67 -3.84 -1.94 19.13
N ALA A 68 -3.96 -2.74 20.20
CA ALA A 68 -5.02 -2.59 21.19
C ALA A 68 -4.91 -1.29 22.02
N GLU A 69 -3.70 -0.75 22.17
CA GLU A 69 -3.40 0.51 22.85
C GLU A 69 -3.25 1.68 21.86
N GLU A 70 -3.82 1.53 20.66
CA GLU A 70 -3.75 2.49 19.55
C GLU A 70 -2.32 2.77 19.03
N GLU A 71 -1.32 1.97 19.45
CA GLU A 71 0.04 2.09 18.95
C GLU A 71 0.12 1.80 17.44
N PRO A 72 0.85 2.64 16.67
CA PRO A 72 0.97 2.47 15.22
C PRO A 72 1.87 1.27 14.89
N LEU A 73 1.31 0.25 14.24
CA LEU A 73 1.99 -1.00 13.92
C LEU A 73 2.48 -1.07 12.48
N ALA A 74 1.66 -0.63 11.54
CA ALA A 74 1.98 -0.68 10.12
C ALA A 74 1.22 0.40 9.35
N THR A 75 1.75 0.83 8.24
CA THR A 75 1.08 1.81 7.37
C THR A 75 1.39 1.57 5.90
N VAL A 76 0.47 2.02 5.03
CA VAL A 76 0.65 2.12 3.59
C VAL A 76 -0.05 3.38 3.09
N ARG A 77 0.53 4.06 2.13
CA ARG A 77 -0.19 5.05 1.33
C ARG A 77 -0.77 4.36 0.10
N VAL A 78 -2.04 4.61 -0.17
CA VAL A 78 -2.72 4.18 -1.39
C VAL A 78 -3.09 5.42 -2.19
N SER A 79 -2.56 5.52 -3.40
CA SER A 79 -2.87 6.58 -4.36
C SER A 79 -3.87 6.03 -5.37
N VAL A 80 -5.00 6.70 -5.51
CA VAL A 80 -6.05 6.35 -6.48
C VAL A 80 -5.94 7.30 -7.67
N VAL A 81 -5.57 6.77 -8.82
CA VAL A 81 -5.49 7.53 -10.07
C VAL A 81 -6.78 7.34 -10.86
N LEU A 82 -7.56 8.43 -10.96
CA LEU A 82 -8.86 8.46 -11.62
C LEU A 82 -8.95 9.69 -12.53
N PRO A 83 -8.64 9.55 -13.83
CA PRO A 83 -8.67 10.66 -14.78
C PRO A 83 -10.01 11.39 -14.82
N GLY A 84 -11.12 10.66 -14.75
CA GLY A 84 -12.47 11.22 -14.73
C GLY A 84 -12.79 12.12 -13.53
N ARG A 85 -11.99 12.06 -12.45
CA ARG A 85 -12.07 12.94 -11.28
C ARG A 85 -10.94 13.96 -11.19
N GLY A 86 -10.02 13.98 -12.15
CA GLY A 86 -8.82 14.81 -12.09
C GLY A 86 -7.79 14.34 -11.05
N TRP A 87 -7.92 13.13 -10.52
CA TRP A 87 -6.94 12.54 -9.60
C TRP A 87 -5.86 11.85 -10.42
N LEU A 88 -4.75 12.52 -10.63
CA LEU A 88 -3.68 12.08 -11.53
C LEU A 88 -2.35 11.82 -10.82
N ASP A 89 -2.23 12.26 -9.55
CA ASP A 89 -0.96 12.26 -8.85
C ASP A 89 -0.70 10.97 -8.11
N SER A 90 0.37 10.30 -8.47
CA SER A 90 0.93 9.18 -7.70
C SER A 90 2.45 9.13 -7.85
N PRO A 91 3.17 8.58 -6.85
CA PRO A 91 4.61 8.41 -6.96
C PRO A 91 5.04 7.55 -8.17
N ALA A 92 4.27 6.53 -8.53
CA ALA A 92 4.56 5.73 -9.74
C ALA A 92 4.51 6.59 -11.00
N GLN A 93 3.51 7.49 -11.09
CA GLN A 93 3.40 8.43 -12.22
C GLN A 93 4.62 9.34 -12.30
N HIS A 94 5.13 9.81 -11.17
CA HIS A 94 6.33 10.65 -11.13
C HIS A 94 7.60 9.92 -11.58
N VAL A 95 7.73 8.63 -11.27
CA VAL A 95 8.94 7.83 -11.56
C VAL A 95 8.89 7.13 -12.91
N TYR A 96 7.71 6.65 -13.31
CA TYR A 96 7.50 5.79 -14.48
C TYR A 96 6.48 6.37 -15.48
N GLY A 97 6.09 7.63 -15.35
CA GLY A 97 5.08 8.26 -16.21
C GLY A 97 5.44 8.32 -17.70
N ASP A 98 6.73 8.20 -18.03
CA ASP A 98 7.24 8.04 -19.38
C ASP A 98 7.12 6.60 -19.93
N HIS A 99 6.83 5.62 -19.06
CA HIS A 99 6.79 4.21 -19.45
C HIS A 99 5.44 3.85 -20.08
N PRO A 100 5.39 3.22 -21.27
CA PRO A 100 4.15 2.94 -22.00
C PRO A 100 3.12 2.14 -21.20
N GLU A 101 3.58 1.17 -20.40
CA GLU A 101 2.68 0.36 -19.56
C GLU A 101 1.97 1.21 -18.49
N LEU A 102 2.68 2.15 -17.83
CA LEU A 102 2.04 3.01 -16.85
C LEU A 102 1.12 4.03 -17.51
N GLN A 103 1.50 4.58 -18.67
CA GLN A 103 0.62 5.47 -19.45
C GLN A 103 -0.70 4.79 -19.80
N ARG A 104 -0.64 3.53 -20.25
CA ARG A 104 -1.83 2.72 -20.53
C ARG A 104 -2.69 2.51 -19.27
N MET A 105 -2.08 2.17 -18.13
CA MET A 105 -2.80 2.03 -16.86
C MET A 105 -3.42 3.34 -16.40
N SER A 106 -2.72 4.46 -16.56
CA SER A 106 -3.22 5.79 -16.20
C SER A 106 -4.45 6.18 -16.99
N SER A 107 -4.54 5.79 -18.26
CA SER A 107 -5.74 6.05 -19.08
C SER A 107 -6.95 5.21 -18.67
N GLU A 108 -6.72 4.04 -18.06
CA GLU A 108 -7.78 3.13 -17.58
C GLU A 108 -8.14 3.33 -16.11
N SER A 109 -7.34 4.01 -15.33
CA SER A 109 -7.36 4.12 -13.86
C SER A 109 -6.61 3.00 -13.13
N TYR A 110 -6.02 3.35 -11.97
CA TYR A 110 -5.34 2.39 -11.09
C TYR A 110 -5.31 2.85 -9.64
N VAL A 111 -5.00 1.92 -8.73
CA VAL A 111 -4.52 2.24 -7.38
C VAL A 111 -3.07 1.82 -7.24
N GLU A 112 -2.27 2.66 -6.57
CA GLU A 112 -0.87 2.38 -6.24
C GLU A 112 -0.69 2.22 -4.72
N ALA A 113 -0.01 1.15 -4.27
CA ALA A 113 0.49 1.04 -2.92
C ALA A 113 1.93 1.57 -2.84
N SER A 114 2.15 2.55 -1.97
CA SER A 114 3.47 3.15 -1.71
C SER A 114 3.69 3.36 -0.21
N ARG A 115 4.92 3.63 0.21
CA ARG A 115 5.26 3.91 1.62
C ARG A 115 4.83 2.80 2.59
N LEU A 116 4.74 1.55 2.13
CA LEU A 116 4.45 0.40 2.99
C LEU A 116 5.59 0.19 3.98
N CYS A 117 5.27 0.16 5.27
CA CYS A 117 6.22 -0.16 6.31
C CYS A 117 5.56 -0.83 7.52
N PHE A 118 6.39 -1.52 8.30
CA PHE A 118 6.01 -2.28 9.47
C PHE A 118 6.91 -1.91 10.62
N GLY A 119 6.33 -1.48 11.73
CA GLY A 119 7.01 -1.29 13.00
C GLY A 119 7.48 -2.63 13.60
N PRO A 120 8.31 -2.58 14.65
CA PRO A 120 8.88 -3.78 15.26
C PRO A 120 7.84 -4.73 15.88
N LEU A 121 6.69 -4.19 16.27
CA LEU A 121 5.58 -4.96 16.86
C LEU A 121 4.56 -5.44 15.83
N ALA A 122 4.72 -5.08 14.56
CA ALA A 122 3.80 -5.47 13.51
C ALA A 122 3.82 -6.98 13.27
N ARG A 123 2.64 -7.57 13.16
CA ARG A 123 2.47 -9.00 12.83
C ARG A 123 2.34 -9.20 11.32
N ARG A 124 2.53 -10.44 10.89
CA ARG A 124 2.47 -10.79 9.45
C ARG A 124 1.10 -10.51 8.82
N ASP A 125 0.02 -10.57 9.58
CA ASP A 125 -1.33 -10.28 9.11
C ASP A 125 -1.54 -8.81 8.73
N ALA A 126 -0.78 -7.86 9.33
CA ALA A 126 -0.83 -6.45 8.97
C ALA A 126 -0.54 -6.21 7.48
N PHE A 127 0.38 -6.98 6.87
CA PHE A 127 0.67 -6.90 5.44
C PHE A 127 -0.56 -7.26 4.59
N VAL A 128 -1.21 -8.38 4.94
CA VAL A 128 -2.40 -8.85 4.22
C VAL A 128 -3.57 -7.87 4.40
N ARG A 129 -3.73 -7.29 5.60
CA ARG A 129 -4.77 -6.29 5.90
C ARG A 129 -4.57 -5.02 5.08
N LEU A 130 -3.35 -4.48 5.03
CA LEU A 130 -3.04 -3.27 4.25
C LEU A 130 -3.26 -3.48 2.74
N LEU A 131 -2.86 -4.62 2.19
CA LEU A 131 -3.14 -4.96 0.79
C LEU A 131 -4.63 -5.23 0.55
N GLY A 132 -5.35 -5.75 1.54
CA GLY A 132 -6.81 -5.87 1.50
C GLY A 132 -7.50 -4.52 1.33
N ASN A 133 -7.03 -3.48 2.03
CA ASN A 133 -7.56 -2.12 1.87
C ASN A 133 -7.27 -1.53 0.48
N MET A 134 -6.07 -1.78 -0.07
CA MET A 134 -5.77 -1.40 -1.45
C MET A 134 -6.73 -2.08 -2.45
N ALA A 135 -6.96 -3.37 -2.29
CA ALA A 135 -7.89 -4.12 -3.13
C ALA A 135 -9.33 -3.63 -2.98
N ALA A 136 -9.74 -3.29 -1.76
CA ALA A 136 -11.06 -2.73 -1.48
C ALA A 136 -11.27 -1.36 -2.12
N LEU A 137 -10.27 -0.47 -2.09
CA LEU A 137 -10.31 0.79 -2.82
C LEU A 137 -10.38 0.59 -4.34
N ALA A 138 -9.63 -0.39 -4.85
CA ALA A 138 -9.67 -0.74 -6.27
C ALA A 138 -11.07 -1.20 -6.72
N ASP A 139 -11.77 -1.94 -5.86
CA ASP A 139 -13.16 -2.35 -6.10
C ASP A 139 -14.13 -1.19 -5.98
N PHE A 140 -13.99 -0.39 -4.93
CA PHE A 140 -14.88 0.74 -4.65
C PHE A 140 -14.88 1.77 -5.79
N TYR A 141 -13.70 2.08 -6.34
CA TYR A 141 -13.55 3.01 -7.46
C TYR A 141 -13.59 2.32 -8.84
N GLU A 142 -13.80 1.02 -8.89
CA GLU A 142 -13.86 0.21 -10.12
C GLU A 142 -12.63 0.39 -11.04
N VAL A 143 -11.44 0.64 -10.45
CA VAL A 143 -10.22 0.85 -11.23
C VAL A 143 -9.83 -0.41 -12.00
N GLY A 144 -9.16 -0.23 -13.14
CA GLY A 144 -8.71 -1.33 -13.99
C GLY A 144 -7.49 -2.08 -13.44
N TRP A 145 -6.62 -1.40 -12.69
CA TRP A 145 -5.31 -1.91 -12.32
C TRP A 145 -4.95 -1.66 -10.85
N LEU A 146 -4.10 -2.56 -10.33
CA LEU A 146 -3.36 -2.35 -9.10
C LEU A 146 -1.87 -2.26 -9.45
N VAL A 147 -1.21 -1.24 -8.90
CA VAL A 147 0.20 -0.92 -9.11
C VAL A 147 0.93 -0.96 -7.79
N ALA A 148 2.15 -1.44 -7.78
CA ALA A 148 3.06 -1.37 -6.64
C ALA A 148 4.48 -1.10 -7.12
N CYS A 149 5.23 -0.32 -6.34
CA CYS A 149 6.64 -0.06 -6.59
C CYS A 149 7.47 -0.49 -5.36
N PRO A 150 7.53 -1.81 -5.05
CA PRO A 150 8.36 -2.29 -3.96
C PRO A 150 9.85 -2.09 -4.29
N ARG A 151 10.71 -2.20 -3.26
CA ARG A 151 12.14 -2.38 -3.47
C ARG A 151 12.37 -3.55 -4.43
N SER A 152 13.34 -3.43 -5.32
CA SER A 152 13.60 -4.44 -6.36
C SER A 152 13.81 -5.84 -5.77
N GLU A 153 14.48 -5.95 -4.62
CA GLU A 153 14.71 -7.22 -3.92
C GLU A 153 13.42 -7.85 -3.35
N HIS A 154 12.36 -7.05 -3.14
CA HIS A 154 11.07 -7.54 -2.66
C HIS A 154 10.07 -7.83 -3.78
N ALA A 155 10.37 -7.50 -5.02
CA ALA A 155 9.45 -7.66 -6.15
C ALA A 155 8.90 -9.09 -6.31
N LEU A 156 9.78 -10.10 -6.08
CA LEU A 156 9.40 -11.51 -6.16
C LEU A 156 8.32 -11.92 -5.15
N VAL A 157 8.23 -11.25 -4.00
CA VAL A 157 7.18 -11.52 -3.01
C VAL A 157 5.82 -11.16 -3.59
N TYR A 158 5.69 -9.97 -4.18
CA TYR A 158 4.44 -9.52 -4.82
C TYR A 158 4.04 -10.41 -6.00
N GLN A 159 5.03 -10.82 -6.81
CA GLN A 159 4.78 -11.69 -7.95
C GLN A 159 4.26 -13.06 -7.51
N ARG A 160 4.90 -13.69 -6.51
CA ARG A 160 4.54 -15.03 -6.05
C ARG A 160 3.27 -15.07 -5.20
N MET A 161 3.07 -14.07 -4.34
CA MET A 161 1.94 -14.05 -3.43
C MET A 161 0.65 -13.51 -4.06
N PHE A 162 0.76 -12.56 -4.99
CA PHE A 162 -0.40 -11.81 -5.48
C PHE A 162 -0.53 -11.80 -7.02
N GLY A 163 0.39 -12.46 -7.72
CA GLY A 163 0.34 -12.55 -9.19
C GLY A 163 0.73 -11.26 -9.93
N PHE A 164 1.34 -10.28 -9.25
CA PHE A 164 1.84 -9.09 -9.93
C PHE A 164 2.86 -9.44 -11.01
N LYS A 165 2.90 -8.65 -12.08
CA LYS A 165 3.88 -8.77 -13.16
C LYS A 165 4.84 -7.60 -13.11
N ALA A 166 6.14 -7.86 -13.36
CA ALA A 166 7.12 -6.80 -13.56
C ALA A 166 6.86 -6.13 -14.91
N LEU A 167 6.75 -4.81 -14.93
CA LEU A 167 6.34 -4.04 -16.10
C LEU A 167 7.44 -3.16 -16.66
N ALA A 168 8.37 -2.71 -15.82
CA ALA A 168 9.49 -1.85 -16.21
C ALA A 168 10.76 -2.25 -15.46
N PRO A 169 11.96 -1.91 -15.98
CA PRO A 169 13.20 -2.07 -15.24
C PRO A 169 13.21 -1.22 -13.96
N PRO A 170 14.03 -1.62 -12.95
CA PRO A 170 14.12 -0.84 -11.71
C PRO A 170 14.57 0.59 -11.95
N ARG A 171 13.95 1.52 -11.21
CA ARG A 171 14.32 2.95 -11.17
C ARG A 171 14.45 3.43 -9.73
N ARG A 172 15.22 4.50 -9.53
CA ARG A 172 15.27 5.18 -8.23
C ARG A 172 13.90 5.81 -7.95
N TYR A 173 13.33 5.48 -6.80
CA TYR A 173 12.01 5.99 -6.43
C TYR A 173 12.10 7.31 -5.70
N TYR A 174 11.03 8.09 -5.76
CA TYR A 174 10.97 9.41 -5.17
C TYR A 174 11.18 9.39 -3.65
N GLY A 175 12.12 10.22 -3.17
CA GLY A 175 12.38 10.45 -1.76
C GLY A 175 12.98 9.28 -0.99
N VAL A 176 13.59 8.29 -1.68
CA VAL A 176 14.26 7.15 -1.03
C VAL A 176 15.59 6.80 -1.69
N ASN A 177 16.48 6.15 -0.94
CA ASN A 177 17.85 5.82 -1.35
C ASN A 177 17.99 4.41 -1.97
N PHE A 178 16.91 3.89 -2.58
CA PHE A 178 16.91 2.56 -3.23
C PHE A 178 16.16 2.58 -4.56
N GLN A 179 16.38 1.54 -5.35
CA GLN A 179 15.62 1.29 -6.57
C GLN A 179 14.36 0.49 -6.28
N THR A 180 13.30 0.80 -7.01
CA THR A 180 12.04 0.07 -6.98
C THR A 180 11.75 -0.55 -8.33
N GLN A 181 10.93 -1.60 -8.32
CA GLN A 181 10.45 -2.28 -9.52
C GLN A 181 8.97 -1.91 -9.73
N LEU A 182 8.63 -1.39 -10.92
CA LEU A 182 7.22 -1.19 -11.28
C LEU A 182 6.54 -2.55 -11.48
N LEU A 183 5.53 -2.80 -10.69
CA LEU A 183 4.69 -4.00 -10.76
C LEU A 183 3.24 -3.62 -11.01
N GLY A 184 2.53 -4.43 -11.77
CA GLY A 184 1.09 -4.24 -12.00
C GLY A 184 0.34 -5.55 -12.14
N ILE A 185 -0.95 -5.50 -11.81
CA ILE A 185 -1.90 -6.61 -12.01
C ILE A 185 -3.27 -6.03 -12.37
N ARG A 186 -4.00 -6.70 -13.26
CA ARG A 186 -5.42 -6.38 -13.49
C ARG A 186 -6.24 -6.68 -12.24
N ARG A 187 -7.19 -5.82 -11.90
CA ARG A 187 -8.10 -6.05 -10.78
C ARG A 187 -8.85 -7.39 -10.89
N SER A 188 -9.27 -7.75 -12.10
CA SER A 188 -9.87 -9.06 -12.39
C SER A 188 -8.99 -10.23 -11.98
N ASP A 189 -7.70 -10.15 -12.34
CA ASP A 189 -6.72 -11.21 -12.11
C ASP A 189 -6.39 -11.35 -10.63
N LEU A 190 -6.30 -10.23 -9.89
CA LEU A 190 -6.12 -10.25 -8.45
C LEU A 190 -7.27 -10.98 -7.75
N ARG A 191 -8.53 -10.75 -8.18
CA ARG A 191 -9.69 -11.44 -7.61
C ARG A 191 -9.58 -12.96 -7.77
N HIS A 192 -9.10 -13.44 -8.91
CA HIS A 192 -8.87 -14.87 -9.12
C HIS A 192 -7.77 -15.38 -8.19
N HIS A 193 -6.67 -14.66 -8.09
CA HIS A 193 -5.53 -15.04 -7.24
C HIS A 193 -5.87 -15.04 -5.74
N VAL A 194 -6.63 -14.03 -5.30
CA VAL A 194 -7.06 -13.86 -3.89
C VAL A 194 -8.11 -14.89 -3.47
N ARG A 195 -8.92 -15.41 -4.38
CA ARG A 195 -9.92 -16.47 -4.07
C ARG A 195 -9.27 -17.70 -3.45
N ASP A 196 -8.02 -18.00 -3.81
CA ASP A 196 -7.29 -19.15 -3.31
C ASP A 196 -6.56 -18.87 -1.97
N THR A 197 -6.56 -17.61 -1.49
CA THR A 197 -5.89 -17.19 -0.26
C THR A 197 -6.89 -16.65 0.76
N LYS A 198 -7.39 -17.50 1.65
CA LYS A 198 -8.36 -17.15 2.72
C LYS A 198 -8.00 -15.88 3.52
N PRO A 199 -6.74 -15.67 3.98
CA PRO A 199 -6.39 -14.47 4.74
C PRO A 199 -6.62 -13.16 3.97
N MET A 200 -6.27 -13.13 2.69
CA MET A 200 -6.46 -11.96 1.84
C MET A 200 -7.94 -11.68 1.57
N THR A 201 -8.74 -12.73 1.35
CA THR A 201 -10.18 -12.61 1.15
C THR A 201 -10.88 -12.02 2.38
N ASN A 202 -10.47 -12.44 3.59
CA ASN A 202 -11.02 -11.90 4.83
C ASN A 202 -10.62 -10.44 5.03
N ALA A 203 -9.34 -10.10 4.85
CA ALA A 203 -8.86 -8.72 4.94
C ALA A 203 -9.58 -7.79 3.95
N TRP A 204 -9.84 -8.26 2.75
CA TRP A 204 -10.61 -7.51 1.76
C TRP A 204 -12.04 -7.24 2.20
N ARG A 205 -12.75 -8.27 2.71
CA ARG A 205 -14.12 -8.11 3.22
C ARG A 205 -14.20 -7.15 4.39
N GLU A 206 -13.28 -7.26 5.34
CA GLU A 206 -13.17 -6.35 6.48
C GLU A 206 -12.93 -4.91 6.01
N ALA A 207 -12.02 -4.70 5.06
CA ALA A 207 -11.72 -3.38 4.51
C ALA A 207 -12.93 -2.72 3.85
N LEU A 208 -13.72 -3.47 3.06
CA LEU A 208 -14.92 -2.96 2.40
C LEU A 208 -15.97 -2.43 3.39
N VAL A 209 -16.08 -3.03 4.58
CA VAL A 209 -17.02 -2.61 5.63
C VAL A 209 -16.61 -1.25 6.21
N HIS A 210 -15.32 -0.96 6.28
CA HIS A 210 -14.77 0.24 6.90
C HIS A 210 -14.49 1.39 5.93
N LEU A 211 -14.58 1.15 4.61
CA LEU A 211 -14.45 2.23 3.64
C LEU A 211 -15.64 3.18 3.74
N PRO A 212 -15.39 4.50 3.77
CA PRO A 212 -16.46 5.46 3.75
C PRO A 212 -17.24 5.32 2.42
N ARG A 213 -18.56 5.22 2.52
CA ARG A 213 -19.44 5.12 1.34
C ARG A 213 -19.45 6.39 0.50
N THR A 214 -18.95 7.49 1.07
CA THR A 214 -18.73 8.79 0.40
C THR A 214 -17.31 9.25 0.74
N LEU A 215 -16.41 9.26 -0.22
CA LEU A 215 -15.11 9.94 -0.19
C LEU A 215 -15.23 11.26 -0.94
#